data_2ada8bd717f930b4f0f084d39db1cb4a
#
_entry.id   2ada8bd717f930b4f0f084d39db1cb4a
#
_cell.length_a   1.000
_cell.length_b   1.000
_cell.length_c   1.000
_cell.angle_alpha   90.00
_cell.angle_beta   90.00
_cell.angle_gamma   90.00
#
_symmetry.space_group_name_H-M   'P 1'
#
loop_
_entity.id
_entity.type
_entity.pdbx_description
1 polymer ?
#
loop_
_entity_poly.entity_id
_entity_poly.type
_entity_poly.pdbx_seq_one_letter_code
_entity_poly.pdbx_strand_id
1 'polypeptide(L)'
;MGGTHTRYALTTEWVLAAPVGRIFDLLTAPEDWPRWWRYVESVVTVRQGDAAGVGAVRRYTWTSRLPYRLTFAMETTAVVRPVAIEGTARGELSGTGRWDLRELPRGTCVQYTWQVTTGKAWMNLLAPMLAPVFEWNHDQVMAEGGRGMARHLGVPLLAFRGTSLRRHQAVSSRGES
;
A
#
# COMPACT_ATOMS: atom_id res chain seq x y z
N MET A 1 -21.25 -17.46 16.29
CA MET A 1 -20.55 -18.14 15.21
C MET A 1 -19.44 -17.21 14.73
N GLY A 2 -18.19 -17.44 15.14
CA GLY A 2 -17.04 -16.60 14.77
C GLY A 2 -16.64 -16.88 13.33
N GLY A 3 -16.94 -15.96 12.42
CA GLY A 3 -16.42 -16.02 11.07
C GLY A 3 -14.91 -15.92 11.10
N THR A 4 -14.22 -16.88 10.53
CA THR A 4 -12.76 -16.86 10.33
C THR A 4 -12.41 -15.73 9.35
N HIS A 5 -12.02 -14.58 9.90
CA HIS A 5 -11.51 -13.48 9.08
C HIS A 5 -10.08 -13.79 8.65
N THR A 6 -9.85 -13.90 7.36
CA THR A 6 -8.49 -14.09 6.85
C THR A 6 -7.70 -12.79 7.00
N ARG A 7 -6.59 -12.86 7.73
CA ARG A 7 -5.66 -11.74 7.91
C ARG A 7 -4.57 -11.79 6.85
N TYR A 8 -4.36 -10.67 6.18
CA TYR A 8 -3.27 -10.45 5.24
C TYR A 8 -2.23 -9.54 5.88
N ALA A 9 -0.96 -9.93 5.81
CA ALA A 9 0.18 -9.11 6.18
C ALA A 9 1.05 -8.93 4.93
N LEU A 10 0.96 -7.78 4.30
CA LEU A 10 1.61 -7.46 3.04
C LEU A 10 2.65 -6.38 3.27
N THR A 11 3.83 -6.54 2.71
CA THR A 11 4.90 -5.56 2.80
C THR A 11 5.44 -5.26 1.41
N THR A 12 5.54 -3.99 1.09
CA THR A 12 6.11 -3.50 -0.16
C THR A 12 7.26 -2.56 0.14
N GLU A 13 8.29 -2.59 -0.66
CA GLU A 13 9.42 -1.67 -0.59
C GLU A 13 9.70 -1.09 -1.97
N TRP A 14 9.84 0.23 -2.02
CA TRP A 14 10.32 1.00 -3.17
C TRP A 14 11.62 1.71 -2.80
N VAL A 15 12.54 1.78 -3.74
CA VAL A 15 13.70 2.67 -3.65
C VAL A 15 13.64 3.62 -4.84
N LEU A 16 13.47 4.92 -4.57
CA LEU A 16 13.40 5.97 -5.59
C LEU A 16 14.58 6.94 -5.45
N ALA A 17 15.12 7.39 -6.57
CA ALA A 17 16.21 8.36 -6.60
C ALA A 17 15.68 9.79 -6.37
N ALA A 18 14.97 10.01 -5.26
CA ALA A 18 14.38 11.28 -4.89
C ALA A 18 14.59 11.59 -3.40
N PRO A 19 14.67 12.87 -3.01
CA PRO A 19 14.70 13.26 -1.60
C PRO A 19 13.44 12.82 -0.85
N VAL A 20 13.58 12.45 0.41
CA VAL A 20 12.49 11.92 1.26
C VAL A 20 11.31 12.88 1.35
N GLY A 21 11.56 14.20 1.44
CA GLY A 21 10.50 15.21 1.52
C GLY A 21 9.59 15.23 0.29
N ARG A 22 10.15 15.09 -0.92
CA ARG A 22 9.35 15.06 -2.16
C ARG A 22 8.43 13.84 -2.24
N ILE A 23 8.92 12.69 -1.79
CA ILE A 23 8.12 11.46 -1.74
C ILE A 23 7.04 11.58 -0.67
N PHE A 24 7.41 12.10 0.50
CA PHE A 24 6.48 12.30 1.61
C PHE A 24 5.32 13.24 1.23
N ASP A 25 5.61 14.33 0.51
CA ASP A 25 4.59 15.27 0.05
C ASP A 25 3.57 14.61 -0.88
N LEU A 26 4.02 13.74 -1.80
CA LEU A 26 3.12 12.97 -2.66
C LEU A 26 2.26 11.97 -1.87
N LEU A 27 2.83 11.31 -0.87
CA LEU A 27 2.09 10.35 -0.06
C LEU A 27 1.05 11.02 0.83
N THR A 28 1.31 12.25 1.29
CA THR A 28 0.37 13.01 2.12
C THR A 28 -0.70 13.77 1.35
N ALA A 29 -0.65 13.75 0.00
CA ALA A 29 -1.66 14.31 -0.89
C ALA A 29 -2.39 13.18 -1.68
N PRO A 30 -3.12 12.29 -1.00
CA PRO A 30 -3.67 11.09 -1.64
C PRO A 30 -4.79 11.40 -2.65
N GLU A 31 -5.40 12.58 -2.59
CA GLU A 31 -6.36 13.05 -3.59
C GLU A 31 -5.75 13.18 -5.00
N ASP A 32 -4.43 13.35 -5.07
CA ASP A 32 -3.68 13.42 -6.33
C ASP A 32 -3.18 12.04 -6.82
N TRP A 33 -3.29 10.98 -6.02
CA TRP A 33 -2.83 9.65 -6.40
C TRP A 33 -3.42 9.13 -7.71
N PRO A 34 -4.70 9.36 -8.07
CA PRO A 34 -5.25 8.93 -9.37
C PRO A 34 -4.48 9.47 -10.58
N ARG A 35 -3.74 10.57 -10.44
CA ARG A 35 -2.96 11.19 -11.52
C ARG A 35 -1.69 10.42 -11.87
N TRP A 36 -1.15 9.69 -10.91
CA TRP A 36 0.13 8.99 -11.09
C TRP A 36 0.09 7.51 -10.72
N TRP A 37 -0.92 7.06 -9.94
CA TRP A 37 -1.08 5.67 -9.56
C TRP A 37 -2.28 5.04 -10.27
N ARG A 38 -2.01 4.33 -11.36
CA ARG A 38 -3.01 3.81 -12.30
C ARG A 38 -4.17 3.05 -11.65
N TYR A 39 -3.90 2.33 -10.55
CA TYR A 39 -4.90 1.50 -9.89
C TYR A 39 -5.70 2.23 -8.81
N VAL A 40 -5.38 3.48 -8.51
CA VAL A 40 -6.21 4.34 -7.68
C VAL A 40 -7.25 5.00 -8.59
N GLU A 41 -8.50 4.56 -8.48
CA GLU A 41 -9.60 5.13 -9.28
C GLU A 41 -10.03 6.49 -8.73
N SER A 42 -10.18 6.59 -7.41
CA SER A 42 -10.52 7.85 -6.74
C SER A 42 -10.11 7.88 -5.28
N VAL A 43 -9.83 9.06 -4.78
CA VAL A 43 -9.70 9.36 -3.36
C VAL A 43 -10.54 10.58 -3.05
N VAL A 44 -11.47 10.45 -2.10
CA VAL A 44 -12.39 11.53 -1.72
C VAL A 44 -12.26 11.80 -0.23
N THR A 45 -11.94 13.03 0.14
CA THR A 45 -11.93 13.46 1.54
C THR A 45 -13.35 13.49 2.10
N VAL A 46 -13.59 12.70 3.15
CA VAL A 46 -14.86 12.61 3.87
C VAL A 46 -14.82 13.53 5.10
N ARG A 47 -13.66 13.63 5.75
CA ARG A 47 -13.43 14.49 6.92
C ARG A 47 -12.00 15.04 6.83
N GLN A 48 -11.86 16.33 7.07
CA GLN A 48 -10.53 16.95 7.17
C GLN A 48 -9.86 16.53 8.48
N GLY A 49 -8.52 16.46 8.46
CA GLY A 49 -7.69 16.28 9.64
C GLY A 49 -7.23 17.62 10.22
N ASP A 50 -6.33 17.52 11.18
CA ASP A 50 -5.59 18.67 11.69
C ASP A 50 -4.55 19.20 10.67
N ALA A 51 -3.75 20.19 11.06
CA ALA A 51 -2.74 20.78 10.18
C ALA A 51 -1.67 19.79 9.68
N ALA A 52 -1.44 18.70 10.42
CA ALA A 52 -0.55 17.61 10.02
C ALA A 52 -1.27 16.52 9.19
N GLY A 53 -2.60 16.60 9.09
CA GLY A 53 -3.44 15.62 8.40
C GLY A 53 -3.93 14.48 9.30
N VAL A 54 -3.62 14.48 10.60
CA VAL A 54 -4.10 13.48 11.55
C VAL A 54 -5.60 13.65 11.78
N GLY A 55 -6.35 12.55 11.81
CA GLY A 55 -7.80 12.55 11.90
C GLY A 55 -8.52 12.72 10.56
N ALA A 56 -7.79 12.97 9.46
CA ALA A 56 -8.41 12.99 8.13
C ALA A 56 -8.98 11.61 7.79
N VAL A 57 -10.22 11.59 7.27
CA VAL A 57 -10.86 10.38 6.77
C VAL A 57 -11.06 10.53 5.27
N ARG A 58 -10.55 9.56 4.52
CA ARG A 58 -10.65 9.53 3.06
C ARG A 58 -11.24 8.21 2.60
N ARG A 59 -12.09 8.27 1.59
CA ARG A 59 -12.62 7.11 0.90
C ARG A 59 -11.77 6.83 -0.32
N TYR A 60 -11.22 5.63 -0.41
CA TYR A 60 -10.43 5.14 -1.51
C TYR A 60 -11.24 4.14 -2.33
N THR A 61 -11.16 4.26 -3.65
CA THR A 61 -11.63 3.25 -4.59
C THR A 61 -10.44 2.77 -5.41
N TRP A 62 -10.17 1.48 -5.32
CA TRP A 62 -9.06 0.83 -6.00
C TRP A 62 -9.57 -0.14 -7.05
N THR A 63 -8.88 -0.16 -8.17
CA THR A 63 -8.95 -1.21 -9.18
C THR A 63 -7.70 -2.08 -9.10
N SER A 64 -7.65 -3.15 -9.90
CA SER A 64 -6.49 -4.02 -9.98
C SER A 64 -6.47 -4.76 -11.31
N ARG A 65 -5.60 -5.74 -11.46
CA ARG A 65 -5.63 -6.66 -12.61
C ARG A 65 -6.76 -7.69 -12.51
N LEU A 66 -7.31 -7.89 -11.33
CA LEU A 66 -8.47 -8.74 -11.12
C LEU A 66 -9.78 -7.95 -11.36
N PRO A 67 -10.86 -8.60 -11.81
CA PRO A 67 -12.09 -7.93 -12.24
C PRO A 67 -12.98 -7.54 -11.05
N TYR A 68 -12.40 -6.85 -10.05
CA TYR A 68 -13.17 -6.31 -8.93
C TYR A 68 -12.61 -4.94 -8.48
N ARG A 69 -13.46 -4.17 -7.83
CA ARG A 69 -13.11 -2.93 -7.15
C ARG A 69 -13.13 -3.14 -5.64
N LEU A 70 -12.26 -2.43 -4.95
CA LEU A 70 -12.23 -2.34 -3.49
C LEU A 70 -12.47 -0.90 -3.08
N THR A 71 -13.45 -0.70 -2.20
CA THR A 71 -13.75 0.60 -1.62
C THR A 71 -13.67 0.50 -0.10
N PHE A 72 -12.89 1.36 0.52
CA PHE A 72 -12.78 1.45 1.97
C PHE A 72 -12.46 2.89 2.40
N ALA A 73 -12.79 3.21 3.64
CA ALA A 73 -12.38 4.45 4.27
C ALA A 73 -11.09 4.25 5.06
N MET A 74 -10.21 5.24 5.05
CA MET A 74 -8.98 5.24 5.83
C MET A 74 -8.89 6.52 6.66
N GLU A 75 -8.70 6.37 7.95
CA GLU A 75 -8.42 7.46 8.88
C GLU A 75 -6.91 7.54 9.13
N THR A 76 -6.32 8.70 8.89
CA THR A 76 -4.93 8.96 9.22
C THR A 76 -4.79 9.08 10.74
N THR A 77 -4.02 8.19 11.35
CA THR A 77 -3.89 8.11 12.83
C THR A 77 -2.59 8.71 13.34
N ALA A 78 -1.55 8.75 12.51
CA ALA A 78 -0.28 9.40 12.85
C ALA A 78 0.44 9.91 11.60
N VAL A 79 1.12 11.04 11.75
CA VAL A 79 2.00 11.63 10.73
C VAL A 79 3.27 12.12 11.42
N VAL A 80 4.41 11.56 11.03
CA VAL A 80 5.74 11.97 11.49
C VAL A 80 6.56 12.38 10.27
N ARG A 81 6.57 13.66 9.99
CA ARG A 81 7.24 14.23 8.81
C ARG A 81 8.76 14.20 8.94
N PRO A 82 9.51 13.81 7.93
CA PRO A 82 9.09 13.19 6.65
C PRO A 82 9.23 11.65 6.64
N VAL A 83 9.10 10.99 7.79
CA VAL A 83 9.53 9.58 7.96
C VAL A 83 8.41 8.56 8.09
N ALA A 84 7.19 8.95 8.54
CA ALA A 84 6.13 7.98 8.72
C ALA A 84 4.71 8.55 8.57
N ILE A 85 3.80 7.73 8.01
CA ILE A 85 2.36 7.99 7.94
C ILE A 85 1.65 6.71 8.31
N GLU A 86 0.69 6.77 9.23
CA GLU A 86 -0.09 5.61 9.65
C GLU A 86 -1.59 5.89 9.54
N GLY A 87 -2.34 4.86 9.24
CA GLY A 87 -3.79 4.97 9.16
C GLY A 87 -4.50 3.66 9.44
N THR A 88 -5.78 3.79 9.79
CA THR A 88 -6.71 2.67 10.04
C THR A 88 -7.75 2.62 8.94
N ALA A 89 -7.88 1.47 8.30
CA ALA A 89 -8.87 1.19 7.27
C ALA A 89 -10.15 0.57 7.85
N ARG A 90 -11.30 0.95 7.30
CA ARG A 90 -12.63 0.40 7.63
C ARG A 90 -13.48 0.26 6.37
N GLY A 91 -14.28 -0.80 6.31
CA GLY A 91 -15.18 -1.07 5.19
C GLY A 91 -14.92 -2.44 4.58
N GLU A 92 -14.79 -2.53 3.27
CA GLU A 92 -14.51 -3.81 2.60
C GLU A 92 -13.16 -4.42 3.01
N LEU A 93 -12.21 -3.57 3.42
CA LEU A 93 -11.00 -3.93 4.14
C LEU A 93 -10.98 -3.24 5.49
N SER A 94 -10.51 -3.93 6.51
CA SER A 94 -10.35 -3.38 7.87
C SER A 94 -8.97 -3.75 8.41
N GLY A 95 -8.28 -2.77 8.99
CA GLY A 95 -6.94 -2.99 9.52
C GLY A 95 -6.08 -1.74 9.52
N THR A 96 -4.77 -1.89 9.41
CA THR A 96 -3.82 -0.78 9.49
C THR A 96 -2.88 -0.76 8.29
N GLY A 97 -2.57 0.45 7.85
CA GLY A 97 -1.55 0.72 6.83
C GLY A 97 -0.51 1.69 7.36
N ARG A 98 0.76 1.44 7.09
CA ARG A 98 1.86 2.28 7.52
C ARG A 98 2.88 2.46 6.41
N TRP A 99 3.21 3.70 6.14
CA TRP A 99 4.36 4.12 5.33
C TRP A 99 5.51 4.46 6.25
N ASP A 100 6.68 3.89 6.01
CA ASP A 100 7.94 4.26 6.64
C ASP A 100 8.93 4.67 5.54
N LEU A 101 9.53 5.85 5.68
CA LEU A 101 10.47 6.43 4.74
C LEU A 101 11.84 6.56 5.39
N ARG A 102 12.88 6.17 4.67
CA ARG A 102 14.26 6.26 5.13
C ARG A 102 15.17 6.75 4.01
N GLU A 103 15.94 7.79 4.30
CA GLU A 103 16.95 8.30 3.37
C GLU A 103 18.06 7.27 3.14
N LEU A 104 18.51 7.21 1.91
CA LEU A 104 19.66 6.42 1.45
C LEU A 104 20.64 7.35 0.72
N PRO A 105 21.92 6.97 0.56
CA PRO A 105 22.89 7.78 -0.17
C PRO A 105 22.48 8.13 -1.62
N ARG A 106 21.60 7.33 -2.23
CA ARG A 106 21.17 7.51 -3.64
C ARG A 106 19.66 7.71 -3.78
N GLY A 107 18.97 8.15 -2.74
CA GLY A 107 17.52 8.40 -2.76
C GLY A 107 16.81 8.03 -1.47
N THR A 108 15.61 7.48 -1.58
CA THR A 108 14.76 7.13 -0.44
C THR A 108 14.22 5.72 -0.56
N CYS A 109 14.32 4.96 0.53
CA CYS A 109 13.60 3.71 0.71
C CYS A 109 12.22 4.02 1.31
N VAL A 110 11.17 3.55 0.68
CA VAL A 110 9.78 3.67 1.09
C VAL A 110 9.25 2.27 1.37
N GLN A 111 8.88 1.99 2.60
CA GLN A 111 8.25 0.73 2.98
C GLN A 111 6.79 0.96 3.29
N TYR A 112 5.91 0.14 2.72
CA TYR A 112 4.50 0.08 3.07
C TYR A 112 4.18 -1.24 3.72
N THR A 113 3.62 -1.19 4.91
CA THR A 113 3.12 -2.35 5.65
C THR A 113 1.60 -2.28 5.72
N TRP A 114 0.94 -3.33 5.22
CA TRP A 114 -0.51 -3.43 5.13
C TRP A 114 -0.97 -4.66 5.90
N GLN A 115 -1.65 -4.47 7.02
CA GLN A 115 -2.19 -5.55 7.86
C GLN A 115 -3.71 -5.43 7.88
N VAL A 116 -4.39 -6.28 7.12
CA VAL A 116 -5.83 -6.17 6.91
C VAL A 116 -6.53 -7.50 6.96
N THR A 117 -7.81 -7.41 7.29
CA THR A 117 -8.81 -8.45 7.12
C THR A 117 -9.81 -8.00 6.07
N THR A 118 -10.35 -8.93 5.30
CA THR A 118 -11.40 -8.65 4.32
C THR A 118 -12.78 -8.93 4.90
N GLY A 119 -13.73 -8.00 4.65
CA GLY A 119 -15.13 -8.16 5.00
C GLY A 119 -15.95 -8.91 3.93
N LYS A 120 -15.38 -9.16 2.74
CA LYS A 120 -16.09 -9.88 1.66
C LYS A 120 -16.13 -11.38 1.94
N ALA A 121 -17.33 -11.95 2.15
CA ALA A 121 -17.52 -13.36 2.47
C ALA A 121 -16.88 -14.32 1.46
N TRP A 122 -16.97 -14.02 0.14
CA TRP A 122 -16.37 -14.85 -0.91
C TRP A 122 -14.82 -14.82 -0.85
N MET A 123 -14.21 -13.70 -0.49
CA MET A 123 -12.76 -13.61 -0.32
C MET A 123 -12.30 -14.45 0.88
N ASN A 124 -13.08 -14.43 1.97
CA ASN A 124 -12.77 -15.24 3.16
C ASN A 124 -12.95 -16.74 2.88
N LEU A 125 -13.99 -17.11 2.12
CA LEU A 125 -14.25 -18.51 1.75
C LEU A 125 -13.15 -19.09 0.87
N LEU A 126 -12.65 -18.30 -0.09
CA LEU A 126 -11.64 -18.72 -1.06
C LEU A 126 -10.21 -18.41 -0.63
N ALA A 127 -10.02 -17.72 0.50
CA ALA A 127 -8.73 -17.24 0.96
C ALA A 127 -7.62 -18.31 1.02
N PRO A 128 -7.85 -19.54 1.51
CA PRO A 128 -6.79 -20.55 1.54
C PRO A 128 -6.23 -20.91 0.16
N MET A 129 -7.08 -20.84 -0.87
CA MET A 129 -6.70 -21.18 -2.26
C MET A 129 -6.18 -19.95 -3.02
N LEU A 130 -6.70 -18.75 -2.72
CA LEU A 130 -6.44 -17.53 -3.47
C LEU A 130 -5.46 -16.56 -2.81
N ALA A 131 -4.98 -16.86 -1.59
CA ALA A 131 -4.01 -16.00 -0.92
C ALA A 131 -2.78 -15.65 -1.80
N PRO A 132 -2.15 -16.60 -2.52
CA PRO A 132 -1.04 -16.28 -3.42
C PRO A 132 -1.45 -15.35 -4.56
N VAL A 133 -2.68 -15.49 -5.07
CA VAL A 133 -3.21 -14.62 -6.14
C VAL A 133 -3.44 -13.20 -5.61
N PHE A 134 -3.95 -13.06 -4.39
CA PHE A 134 -4.15 -11.75 -3.76
C PHE A 134 -2.82 -11.08 -3.43
N GLU A 135 -1.84 -11.81 -2.93
CA GLU A 135 -0.48 -11.30 -2.69
C GLU A 135 0.16 -10.83 -4.01
N TRP A 136 0.09 -11.64 -5.06
CA TRP A 136 0.58 -11.28 -6.38
C TRP A 136 -0.13 -10.03 -6.93
N ASN A 137 -1.47 -9.97 -6.82
CA ASN A 137 -2.25 -8.83 -7.29
C ASN A 137 -1.90 -7.56 -6.52
N HIS A 138 -1.72 -7.65 -5.20
CA HIS A 138 -1.24 -6.53 -4.39
C HIS A 138 0.14 -6.07 -4.86
N ASP A 139 1.07 -6.97 -5.11
CA ASP A 139 2.40 -6.64 -5.61
C ASP A 139 2.35 -5.94 -6.98
N GLN A 140 1.42 -6.34 -7.88
CA GLN A 140 1.22 -5.65 -9.17
C GLN A 140 0.71 -4.21 -8.97
N VAL A 141 -0.25 -4.02 -8.07
CA VAL A 141 -0.79 -2.70 -7.73
C VAL A 141 0.30 -1.81 -7.15
N MET A 142 1.09 -2.33 -6.23
CA MET A 142 2.17 -1.58 -5.57
C MET A 142 3.36 -1.31 -6.52
N ALA A 143 3.72 -2.27 -7.38
CA ALA A 143 4.77 -2.06 -8.39
C ALA A 143 4.40 -0.92 -9.35
N GLU A 144 3.13 -0.85 -9.77
CA GLU A 144 2.68 0.26 -10.62
C GLU A 144 2.65 1.58 -9.86
N GLY A 145 2.36 1.57 -8.56
CA GLY A 145 2.47 2.75 -7.70
C GLY A 145 3.90 3.31 -7.67
N GLY A 146 4.89 2.45 -7.44
CA GLY A 146 6.29 2.86 -7.46
C GLY A 146 6.74 3.41 -8.82
N ARG A 147 6.34 2.75 -9.92
CA ARG A 147 6.61 3.26 -11.29
C ARG A 147 5.89 4.57 -11.56
N GLY A 148 4.64 4.68 -11.14
CA GLY A 148 3.83 5.90 -11.31
C GLY A 148 4.45 7.08 -10.58
N MET A 149 4.86 6.89 -9.33
CA MET A 149 5.56 7.90 -8.54
C MET A 149 6.90 8.30 -9.18
N ALA A 150 7.68 7.33 -9.65
CA ALA A 150 8.94 7.58 -10.34
C ALA A 150 8.73 8.44 -11.60
N ARG A 151 7.75 8.10 -12.44
CA ARG A 151 7.40 8.91 -13.63
C ARG A 151 6.95 10.32 -13.24
N HIS A 152 6.09 10.44 -12.24
CA HIS A 152 5.58 11.73 -11.79
C HIS A 152 6.67 12.66 -11.24
N LEU A 153 7.63 12.08 -10.52
CA LEU A 153 8.79 12.81 -9.99
C LEU A 153 9.90 13.05 -11.02
N GLY A 154 9.88 12.37 -12.16
CA GLY A 154 10.95 12.41 -13.16
C GLY A 154 12.25 11.77 -12.66
N VAL A 155 12.16 10.71 -11.85
CA VAL A 155 13.31 10.01 -11.25
C VAL A 155 13.23 8.50 -11.50
N PRO A 156 14.36 7.75 -11.48
CA PRO A 156 14.32 6.30 -11.58
C PRO A 156 13.75 5.63 -10.31
N LEU A 157 12.99 4.56 -10.52
CA LEU A 157 12.69 3.56 -9.50
C LEU A 157 13.88 2.59 -9.47
N LEU A 158 14.68 2.64 -8.41
CA LEU A 158 15.93 1.88 -8.29
C LEU A 158 15.68 0.43 -7.85
N ALA A 159 14.65 0.18 -7.04
CA ALA A 159 14.27 -1.17 -6.61
C ALA A 159 12.79 -1.25 -6.26
N PHE A 160 12.24 -2.45 -6.41
CA PHE A 160 10.92 -2.86 -5.96
C PHE A 160 11.00 -4.24 -5.31
N ARG A 161 10.37 -4.40 -4.15
CA ARG A 161 10.20 -5.69 -3.47
C ARG A 161 8.78 -5.81 -2.95
N GLY A 162 8.08 -6.89 -3.32
CA GLY A 162 6.74 -7.22 -2.85
C GLY A 162 6.74 -8.43 -1.92
N THR A 163 5.59 -8.74 -1.34
CA THR A 163 5.42 -9.89 -0.42
C THR A 163 5.60 -11.21 -1.14
N SER A 164 5.03 -11.40 -2.32
CA SER A 164 5.12 -12.64 -3.10
C SER A 164 6.56 -12.93 -3.54
N LEU A 165 7.31 -11.90 -3.92
CA LEU A 165 8.71 -12.02 -4.34
C LEU A 165 9.63 -12.46 -3.20
N ARG A 166 9.38 -12.00 -1.97
CA ARG A 166 10.14 -12.41 -0.77
C ARG A 166 9.98 -13.89 -0.45
N ARG A 167 8.77 -14.45 -0.65
CA ARG A 167 8.50 -15.88 -0.43
C ARG A 167 9.26 -16.76 -1.43
N HIS A 168 9.34 -16.37 -2.71
CA HIS A 168 10.09 -17.11 -3.70
C HIS A 168 11.59 -17.17 -3.39
N GLN A 169 12.19 -16.07 -2.94
CA GLN A 169 13.60 -16.02 -2.52
C GLN A 169 13.87 -16.90 -1.30
N ALA A 170 12.97 -16.93 -0.30
CA ALA A 170 13.12 -17.76 0.89
C ALA A 170 12.99 -19.27 0.61
N VAL A 171 12.20 -19.66 -0.39
CA VAL A 171 12.07 -21.07 -0.83
C VAL A 171 13.30 -21.52 -1.62
N SER A 172 13.83 -20.67 -2.51
CA SER A 172 15.03 -20.98 -3.29
C SER A 172 16.27 -21.16 -2.41
N SER A 173 16.42 -20.35 -1.37
CA SER A 173 17.54 -20.46 -0.43
C SER A 173 17.52 -21.69 0.50
N ARG A 174 16.36 -22.35 0.64
CA ARG A 174 16.23 -23.61 1.42
C ARG A 174 16.41 -24.88 0.57
N GLY A 175 16.43 -24.75 -0.74
CA GLY A 175 16.62 -25.88 -1.67
C GLY A 175 18.10 -26.16 -2.02
N GLU A 176 19.02 -25.34 -1.54
CA GLU A 176 20.48 -25.44 -1.81
C GLU A 176 21.31 -25.87 -0.58
N SER A 177 20.66 -26.54 0.40
CA SER A 177 21.35 -27.05 1.60
C SER A 177 21.27 -28.55 1.70
#